data_c995acb2f9a0058f76836e02fa31bfeb
#
_entry.id   c995acb2f9a0058f76836e02fa31bfeb
#
_cell.length_a   1.000
_cell.length_b   1.000
_cell.length_c   1.000
_cell.angle_alpha   90.00
_cell.angle_beta   90.00
_cell.angle_gamma   90.00
#
_symmetry.space_group_name_H-M   'P 1'
#
loop_
_entity.id
_entity.type
_entity.pdbx_description
1 polymer ?
#
loop_
_entity_poly.entity_id
_entity_poly.type
_entity_poly.pdbx_seq_one_letter_code
_entity_poly.pdbx_strand_id
1 'polypeptide(L)'
;FVWYNTTRMHFFTHTADDERGLSGQGFYNDAMVGHDMMVGELLDHLDELGVADNTIVMYSTDNGPHYNTWPDAASTPFRGEKNTNWEGGWRVPCAVRWPGVIEPGSVSNGIIHHMDWLPTYLAAAGKDDIKDDLLDGYRSKSLGRSYKIHLDGYDLMDHLKDPQGTESPRKEIFYFSDDGDLMALRYQDWKMVFMEQKTNGTFRT
;
A
#
# COMPACT_ATOMS: atom_id res chain seq x y z
N PHE A 1 -15.51 -6.35 4.24
CA PHE A 1 -14.20 -5.99 3.66
C PHE A 1 -14.34 -5.71 2.17
N VAL A 2 -13.84 -4.57 1.72
CA VAL A 2 -13.81 -4.17 0.32
C VAL A 2 -12.35 -3.93 -0.07
N TRP A 3 -11.92 -4.50 -1.19
CA TRP A 3 -10.65 -4.22 -1.83
C TRP A 3 -10.95 -3.60 -3.19
N TYR A 4 -10.63 -2.31 -3.32
CA TYR A 4 -10.98 -1.54 -4.50
C TYR A 4 -9.72 -1.05 -5.20
N ASN A 5 -9.45 -1.60 -6.39
CA ASN A 5 -8.33 -1.20 -7.24
C ASN A 5 -8.88 -0.43 -8.44
N THR A 6 -8.43 0.79 -8.61
CA THR A 6 -8.72 1.58 -9.83
C THR A 6 -7.75 1.20 -10.94
N THR A 7 -8.10 1.50 -12.20
CA THR A 7 -7.17 1.35 -13.33
C THR A 7 -6.18 2.49 -13.45
N ARG A 8 -6.41 3.59 -12.73
CA ARG A 8 -5.55 4.77 -12.69
C ARG A 8 -4.50 4.58 -11.59
N MET A 9 -3.25 4.86 -11.79
CA MET A 9 -2.55 5.48 -12.95
C MET A 9 -1.67 4.44 -13.67
N HIS A 10 -2.14 3.25 -13.89
CA HIS A 10 -1.41 2.25 -14.68
C HIS A 10 -1.29 2.71 -16.15
N PHE A 11 -0.36 2.14 -16.93
CA PHE A 11 -0.30 2.41 -18.37
C PHE A 11 -1.60 1.95 -19.07
N PHE A 12 -1.92 2.56 -20.22
CA PHE A 12 -3.20 2.48 -20.92
C PHE A 12 -4.38 3.09 -20.14
N THR A 13 -4.12 3.92 -19.15
CA THR A 13 -5.16 4.76 -18.54
C THR A 13 -5.66 5.80 -19.54
N HIS A 14 -6.96 6.09 -19.47
CA HIS A 14 -7.62 7.12 -20.25
C HIS A 14 -8.23 8.15 -19.31
N THR A 15 -8.07 9.42 -19.66
CA THR A 15 -8.76 10.55 -19.02
C THR A 15 -10.12 10.74 -19.70
N ALA A 16 -11.19 10.84 -18.93
CA ALA A 16 -12.50 11.16 -19.45
C ALA A 16 -12.52 12.58 -20.09
N ASP A 17 -13.45 12.82 -21.00
CA ASP A 17 -13.48 14.11 -21.74
C ASP A 17 -13.73 15.31 -20.81
N ASP A 18 -14.51 15.13 -19.76
CA ASP A 18 -14.81 16.13 -18.72
C ASP A 18 -13.67 16.33 -17.71
N GLU A 19 -12.72 15.42 -17.64
CA GLU A 19 -11.53 15.53 -16.79
C GLU A 19 -10.38 16.28 -17.49
N ARG A 20 -10.42 16.41 -18.82
CA ARG A 20 -9.33 17.02 -19.59
C ARG A 20 -9.15 18.50 -19.27
N GLY A 21 -7.94 18.86 -18.88
CA GLY A 21 -7.58 20.24 -18.54
C GLY A 21 -7.85 20.62 -17.09
N LEU A 22 -8.39 19.75 -16.25
CA LEU A 22 -8.70 20.04 -14.85
C LEU A 22 -7.45 20.43 -14.04
N SER A 23 -6.33 19.78 -14.28
CA SER A 23 -5.06 20.10 -13.60
C SER A 23 -4.35 21.32 -14.16
N GLY A 24 -4.59 21.67 -15.41
CA GLY A 24 -3.81 22.67 -16.15
C GLY A 24 -2.36 22.26 -16.44
N GLN A 25 -1.98 20.99 -16.21
CA GLN A 25 -0.61 20.50 -16.32
C GLN A 25 -0.42 19.46 -17.42
N GLY A 26 -1.38 18.59 -17.65
CA GLY A 26 -1.28 17.55 -18.67
C GLY A 26 -2.09 16.30 -18.36
N PHE A 27 -2.06 15.36 -19.28
CA PHE A 27 -2.90 14.16 -19.25
C PHE A 27 -2.77 13.34 -17.95
N TYR A 28 -1.54 13.08 -17.50
CA TYR A 28 -1.30 12.33 -16.28
C TYR A 28 -1.92 13.02 -15.05
N ASN A 29 -1.69 14.32 -14.93
CA ASN A 29 -2.19 15.09 -13.80
C ASN A 29 -3.72 15.27 -13.86
N ASP A 30 -4.32 15.41 -15.05
CA ASP A 30 -5.77 15.41 -15.21
C ASP A 30 -6.39 14.09 -14.73
N ALA A 31 -5.79 12.96 -15.11
CA ALA A 31 -6.23 11.65 -14.66
C ALA A 31 -6.04 11.45 -13.14
N MET A 32 -5.02 12.07 -12.53
CA MET A 32 -4.84 12.08 -11.08
C MET A 32 -5.92 12.89 -10.37
N VAL A 33 -6.33 14.04 -10.93
CA VAL A 33 -7.47 14.80 -10.39
C VAL A 33 -8.74 13.98 -10.46
N GLY A 34 -9.04 13.32 -11.58
CA GLY A 34 -10.19 12.44 -11.70
C GLY A 34 -10.12 11.23 -10.74
N HIS A 35 -8.93 10.72 -10.47
CA HIS A 35 -8.74 9.68 -9.46
C HIS A 35 -9.04 10.17 -8.04
N ASP A 36 -8.56 11.36 -7.69
CA ASP A 36 -8.82 12.00 -6.39
C ASP A 36 -10.31 12.25 -6.18
N MET A 37 -11.02 12.75 -7.22
CA MET A 37 -12.48 12.90 -7.18
C MET A 37 -13.19 11.58 -6.89
N MET A 38 -12.79 10.49 -7.52
CA MET A 38 -13.35 9.16 -7.28
C MET A 38 -13.14 8.68 -5.83
N VAL A 39 -11.98 8.97 -5.24
CA VAL A 39 -11.72 8.68 -3.83
C VAL A 39 -12.63 9.52 -2.94
N GLY A 40 -12.84 10.81 -3.29
CA GLY A 40 -13.80 11.69 -2.61
C GLY A 40 -15.21 11.11 -2.60
N GLU A 41 -15.72 10.69 -3.77
CA GLU A 41 -17.04 10.07 -3.89
C GLU A 41 -17.20 8.81 -3.01
N LEU A 42 -16.16 7.99 -2.91
CA LEU A 42 -16.17 6.82 -2.02
C LEU A 42 -16.27 7.22 -0.54
N LEU A 43 -15.56 8.27 -0.14
CA LEU A 43 -15.60 8.77 1.23
C LEU A 43 -16.96 9.37 1.56
N ASP A 44 -17.52 10.18 0.66
CA ASP A 44 -18.85 10.78 0.79
C ASP A 44 -19.92 9.69 0.91
N HIS A 45 -19.81 8.61 0.13
CA HIS A 45 -20.73 7.50 0.19
C HIS A 45 -20.72 6.75 1.52
N LEU A 46 -19.57 6.62 2.17
CA LEU A 46 -19.48 6.07 3.54
C LEU A 46 -20.21 6.96 4.56
N ASP A 47 -20.13 8.27 4.39
CA ASP A 47 -20.83 9.24 5.23
C ASP A 47 -22.36 9.18 4.98
N GLU A 48 -22.80 9.12 3.72
CA GLU A 48 -24.21 8.96 3.35
C GLU A 48 -24.83 7.67 3.91
N LEU A 49 -24.06 6.59 3.93
CA LEU A 49 -24.49 5.31 4.51
C LEU A 49 -24.49 5.33 6.06
N GLY A 50 -23.91 6.34 6.68
CA GLY A 50 -23.78 6.43 8.13
C GLY A 50 -22.83 5.39 8.74
N VAL A 51 -21.86 4.89 7.96
CA VAL A 51 -20.90 3.85 8.42
C VAL A 51 -19.47 4.37 8.54
N ALA A 52 -19.20 5.62 8.20
CA ALA A 52 -17.87 6.20 8.16
C ALA A 52 -17.12 6.07 9.50
N ASP A 53 -17.81 6.31 10.62
CA ASP A 53 -17.21 6.22 11.97
C ASP A 53 -16.89 4.79 12.40
N ASN A 54 -17.42 3.79 11.71
CA ASN A 54 -17.17 2.37 11.96
C ASN A 54 -16.45 1.70 10.79
N THR A 55 -15.68 2.46 10.02
CA THR A 55 -14.97 1.97 8.84
C THR A 55 -13.50 2.39 8.87
N ILE A 56 -12.61 1.43 8.72
CA ILE A 56 -11.20 1.68 8.45
C ILE A 56 -11.06 1.90 6.94
N VAL A 57 -10.55 3.05 6.54
CA VAL A 57 -10.20 3.34 5.15
C VAL A 57 -8.69 3.46 5.04
N MET A 58 -8.08 2.59 4.23
CA MET A 58 -6.66 2.67 3.90
C MET A 58 -6.51 2.96 2.41
N TYR A 59 -5.75 3.99 2.10
CA TYR A 59 -5.40 4.37 0.74
C TYR A 59 -3.89 4.25 0.55
N SER A 60 -3.49 3.60 -0.52
CA SER A 60 -2.08 3.45 -0.90
C SER A 60 -1.97 3.15 -2.39
N THR A 61 -0.76 2.90 -2.86
CA THR A 61 -0.47 2.34 -4.19
C THR A 61 0.42 1.11 -4.04
N ASP A 62 0.48 0.28 -5.07
CA ASP A 62 1.27 -0.96 -5.09
C ASP A 62 2.76 -0.72 -5.28
N ASN A 63 3.15 0.31 -6.04
CA ASN A 63 4.53 0.64 -6.36
C ASN A 63 4.74 2.13 -6.64
N GLY A 64 5.99 2.52 -6.73
CA GLY A 64 6.37 3.86 -7.15
C GLY A 64 6.06 4.18 -8.62
N PRO A 65 6.32 5.41 -9.05
CA PRO A 65 5.99 5.88 -10.41
C PRO A 65 6.76 5.10 -11.48
N HIS A 66 6.21 5.10 -12.69
CA HIS A 66 6.78 4.43 -13.87
C HIS A 66 7.10 5.45 -14.96
N TYR A 67 8.33 5.97 -14.96
CA TYR A 67 8.74 7.08 -15.84
C TYR A 67 8.76 6.72 -17.31
N ASN A 68 8.98 5.46 -17.64
CA ASN A 68 9.00 5.00 -19.03
C ASN A 68 7.64 5.16 -19.72
N THR A 69 6.54 5.00 -18.98
CA THR A 69 5.18 5.14 -19.51
C THR A 69 4.64 6.55 -19.27
N TRP A 70 4.98 7.13 -18.14
CA TRP A 70 4.51 8.43 -17.70
C TRP A 70 5.69 9.37 -17.42
N PRO A 71 6.39 9.88 -18.45
CA PRO A 71 7.52 10.79 -18.26
C PRO A 71 7.11 12.13 -17.63
N ASP A 72 5.83 12.48 -17.67
CA ASP A 72 5.21 13.64 -17.05
C ASP A 72 4.65 13.36 -15.64
N ALA A 73 4.78 12.12 -15.13
CA ALA A 73 4.41 11.80 -13.77
C ALA A 73 5.31 12.53 -12.76
N ALA A 74 4.72 12.85 -11.60
CA ALA A 74 5.50 13.34 -10.49
C ALA A 74 6.49 12.27 -10.01
N SER A 75 7.72 12.68 -9.71
CA SER A 75 8.73 11.81 -9.12
C SER A 75 8.68 11.82 -7.60
N THR A 76 9.19 10.77 -6.98
CA THR A 76 9.47 10.74 -5.55
C THR A 76 10.89 11.30 -5.28
N PRO A 77 11.20 11.75 -4.05
CA PRO A 77 12.55 12.16 -3.69
C PRO A 77 13.52 10.97 -3.58
N PHE A 78 13.02 9.74 -3.73
CA PHE A 78 13.82 8.52 -3.56
C PHE A 78 14.36 8.03 -4.90
N ARG A 79 15.54 7.39 -4.85
CA ARG A 79 16.16 6.77 -6.01
C ARG A 79 15.27 5.68 -6.61
N GLY A 80 15.26 5.60 -7.93
CA GLY A 80 14.59 4.55 -8.70
C GLY A 80 13.11 4.81 -8.94
N GLU A 81 12.48 3.85 -9.56
CA GLU A 81 11.08 3.85 -9.99
C GLU A 81 10.53 2.43 -9.92
N LYS A 82 9.28 2.23 -10.34
CA LYS A 82 8.69 0.89 -10.54
C LYS A 82 9.69 -0.06 -11.23
N ASN A 83 9.71 -1.33 -10.82
CA ASN A 83 10.61 -2.38 -11.31
C ASN A 83 12.10 -2.15 -10.97
N THR A 84 12.40 -1.33 -10.00
CA THR A 84 13.74 -1.27 -9.40
C THR A 84 13.69 -1.71 -7.94
N ASN A 85 14.80 -2.16 -7.39
CA ASN A 85 14.91 -2.50 -5.97
C ASN A 85 15.35 -1.31 -5.10
N TRP A 86 15.05 -0.09 -5.56
CA TRP A 86 15.30 1.14 -4.84
C TRP A 86 14.03 1.69 -4.20
N GLU A 87 14.19 2.60 -3.24
CA GLU A 87 13.08 3.17 -2.47
C GLU A 87 12.02 3.86 -3.37
N GLY A 88 12.43 4.45 -4.50
CA GLY A 88 11.50 5.07 -5.45
C GLY A 88 10.54 4.09 -6.13
N GLY A 89 10.86 2.80 -6.13
CA GLY A 89 9.97 1.75 -6.64
C GLY A 89 9.10 1.11 -5.55
N TRP A 90 9.55 1.15 -4.30
CA TRP A 90 8.94 0.37 -3.20
C TRP A 90 8.31 1.22 -2.11
N ARG A 91 8.89 2.40 -1.82
CA ARG A 91 8.36 3.29 -0.80
C ARG A 91 7.24 4.15 -1.37
N VAL A 92 6.03 3.85 -0.96
CA VAL A 92 4.79 4.45 -1.46
C VAL A 92 4.07 5.23 -0.37
N PRO A 93 3.25 6.23 -0.72
CA PRO A 93 2.38 6.89 0.25
C PRO A 93 1.34 5.92 0.80
N CYS A 94 1.01 6.10 2.08
CA CYS A 94 -0.08 5.39 2.72
C CYS A 94 -0.82 6.36 3.64
N ALA A 95 -2.14 6.44 3.49
CA ALA A 95 -3.02 7.21 4.36
C ALA A 95 -4.06 6.28 4.97
N VAL A 96 -4.32 6.45 6.27
CA VAL A 96 -5.29 5.62 6.99
C VAL A 96 -6.24 6.52 7.77
N ARG A 97 -7.54 6.35 7.55
CA ARG A 97 -8.60 6.92 8.37
C ARG A 97 -9.19 5.82 9.24
N TRP A 98 -9.10 5.98 10.54
CA TRP A 98 -9.69 5.06 11.51
C TRP A 98 -10.23 5.85 12.70
N PRO A 99 -11.49 6.33 12.61
CA PRO A 99 -12.08 7.14 13.65
C PRO A 99 -12.05 6.47 15.02
N GLY A 100 -11.70 7.25 16.04
CA GLY A 100 -11.62 6.76 17.42
C GLY A 100 -10.38 5.91 17.76
N VAL A 101 -9.53 5.58 16.78
CA VAL A 101 -8.31 4.79 16.98
C VAL A 101 -7.06 5.56 16.57
N ILE A 102 -7.05 6.16 15.38
CA ILE A 102 -5.91 6.96 14.90
C ILE A 102 -6.24 8.44 15.10
N GLU A 103 -5.33 9.18 15.76
CA GLU A 103 -5.47 10.63 15.94
C GLU A 103 -5.40 11.35 14.58
N PRO A 104 -6.39 12.20 14.25
CA PRO A 104 -6.35 12.95 12.98
C PRO A 104 -5.09 13.81 12.84
N GLY A 105 -4.48 13.76 11.66
CA GLY A 105 -3.25 14.50 11.35
C GLY A 105 -1.97 13.89 11.93
N SER A 106 -2.03 12.74 12.59
CA SER A 106 -0.85 12.05 13.05
C SER A 106 -0.01 11.52 11.86
N VAL A 107 1.30 11.49 12.04
CA VAL A 107 2.26 11.04 11.03
C VAL A 107 3.18 9.99 11.64
N SER A 108 3.38 8.88 10.95
CA SER A 108 4.37 7.87 11.30
C SER A 108 5.47 7.77 10.24
N ASN A 109 6.71 7.62 10.69
CA ASN A 109 7.85 7.24 9.86
C ASN A 109 8.29 5.78 10.12
N GLY A 110 7.53 5.02 10.89
CA GLY A 110 7.78 3.60 11.12
C GLY A 110 7.69 2.80 9.81
N ILE A 111 8.52 1.79 9.68
CA ILE A 111 8.45 0.89 8.52
C ILE A 111 7.18 0.05 8.66
N ILE A 112 6.34 0.06 7.63
CA ILE A 112 5.20 -0.84 7.46
C ILE A 112 5.24 -1.45 6.06
N HIS A 113 4.60 -2.58 5.88
CA HIS A 113 4.52 -3.27 4.59
C HIS A 113 3.07 -3.68 4.29
N HIS A 114 2.72 -3.83 3.01
CA HIS A 114 1.38 -4.26 2.63
C HIS A 114 0.97 -5.60 3.25
N MET A 115 1.93 -6.49 3.52
CA MET A 115 1.70 -7.75 4.23
C MET A 115 1.15 -7.57 5.65
N ASP A 116 1.41 -6.43 6.29
CA ASP A 116 1.04 -6.16 7.69
C ASP A 116 -0.47 -5.87 7.84
N TRP A 117 -1.14 -5.49 6.76
CA TRP A 117 -2.56 -5.15 6.81
C TRP A 117 -3.46 -6.35 7.09
N LEU A 118 -3.12 -7.54 6.61
CA LEU A 118 -3.95 -8.72 6.85
C LEU A 118 -4.04 -9.06 8.35
N PRO A 119 -2.95 -9.27 9.09
CA PRO A 119 -3.03 -9.52 10.53
C PRO A 119 -3.62 -8.32 11.29
N THR A 120 -3.31 -7.07 10.88
CA THR A 120 -3.85 -5.86 11.52
C THR A 120 -5.37 -5.77 11.39
N TYR A 121 -5.95 -6.01 10.20
CA TYR A 121 -7.40 -5.98 10.03
C TYR A 121 -8.10 -7.12 10.76
N LEU A 122 -7.46 -8.27 10.85
CA LEU A 122 -8.01 -9.40 11.63
C LEU A 122 -7.96 -9.11 13.13
N ALA A 123 -6.88 -8.51 13.64
CA ALA A 123 -6.81 -8.05 15.02
C ALA A 123 -7.86 -6.98 15.31
N ALA A 124 -8.07 -6.00 14.42
CA ALA A 124 -9.14 -5.02 14.52
C ALA A 124 -10.53 -5.65 14.58
N ALA A 125 -10.72 -6.79 13.92
CA ALA A 125 -11.95 -7.58 13.95
C ALA A 125 -12.03 -8.56 15.14
N GLY A 126 -11.09 -8.51 16.09
CA GLY A 126 -11.04 -9.37 17.29
C GLY A 126 -10.40 -10.73 17.07
N LYS A 127 -9.57 -10.88 16.02
CA LYS A 127 -8.82 -12.11 15.71
C LYS A 127 -7.31 -11.80 15.65
N ASP A 128 -6.70 -11.53 16.79
CA ASP A 128 -5.29 -11.15 16.94
C ASP A 128 -4.31 -12.34 16.93
N ASP A 129 -4.82 -13.56 17.15
CA ASP A 129 -4.05 -14.82 17.19
C ASP A 129 -4.01 -15.55 15.82
N ILE A 130 -4.41 -14.90 14.73
CA ILE A 130 -4.54 -15.55 13.41
C ILE A 130 -3.22 -16.15 12.90
N LYS A 131 -2.08 -15.56 13.26
CA LYS A 131 -0.77 -16.06 12.82
C LYS A 131 -0.47 -17.43 13.45
N ASP A 132 -0.75 -17.57 14.74
CA ASP A 132 -0.53 -18.82 15.48
C ASP A 132 -1.53 -19.88 15.00
N ASP A 133 -2.79 -19.52 14.84
CA ASP A 133 -3.82 -20.42 14.30
C ASP A 133 -3.44 -20.95 12.92
N LEU A 134 -2.92 -20.11 12.05
CA LEU A 134 -2.51 -20.52 10.70
C LEU A 134 -1.27 -21.41 10.72
N LEU A 135 -0.32 -21.19 11.63
CA LEU A 135 0.83 -22.07 11.81
C LEU A 135 0.42 -23.45 12.31
N ASP A 136 -0.54 -23.51 13.22
CA ASP A 136 -1.05 -24.77 13.79
C ASP A 136 -2.01 -25.50 12.83
N GLY A 137 -2.68 -24.76 11.97
CA GLY A 137 -3.63 -25.29 11.00
C GLY A 137 -5.06 -24.80 11.22
N TYR A 138 -5.35 -23.60 10.72
CA TYR A 138 -6.67 -22.97 10.82
C TYR A 138 -7.69 -23.60 9.87
N ARG A 139 -8.85 -23.99 10.39
CA ARG A 139 -9.99 -24.42 9.57
C ARG A 139 -11.01 -23.31 9.42
N SER A 140 -11.13 -22.79 8.21
CA SER A 140 -12.18 -21.83 7.86
C SER A 140 -13.56 -22.52 7.85
N LYS A 141 -14.45 -22.03 8.72
CA LYS A 141 -15.83 -22.55 8.79
C LYS A 141 -16.64 -22.21 7.53
N SER A 142 -16.44 -21.02 6.99
CA SER A 142 -17.18 -20.56 5.82
C SER A 142 -16.73 -21.23 4.52
N LEU A 143 -15.43 -21.53 4.37
CA LEU A 143 -14.86 -22.17 3.19
C LEU A 143 -14.78 -23.69 3.31
N GLY A 144 -14.92 -24.25 4.51
CA GLY A 144 -14.78 -25.68 4.77
C GLY A 144 -13.39 -26.23 4.53
N ARG A 145 -12.36 -25.36 4.40
CA ARG A 145 -10.97 -25.70 4.10
C ARG A 145 -10.06 -25.42 5.28
N SER A 146 -9.00 -26.21 5.39
CA SER A 146 -7.92 -25.97 6.34
C SER A 146 -6.72 -25.32 5.66
N TYR A 147 -6.10 -24.39 6.36
CA TYR A 147 -4.92 -23.66 5.93
C TYR A 147 -3.83 -23.84 6.96
N LYS A 148 -2.64 -24.23 6.54
CA LYS A 148 -1.45 -24.28 7.38
C LYS A 148 -0.37 -23.47 6.66
N ILE A 149 -0.21 -22.22 7.06
CA ILE A 149 0.65 -21.25 6.39
C ILE A 149 1.34 -20.35 7.41
N HIS A 150 2.49 -19.81 7.04
CA HIS A 150 3.16 -18.74 7.76
C HIS A 150 2.76 -17.39 7.17
N LEU A 151 2.48 -16.41 8.03
CA LEU A 151 2.26 -15.02 7.63
C LEU A 151 3.46 -14.17 8.01
N ASP A 152 4.08 -13.53 7.03
CA ASP A 152 5.23 -12.63 7.23
C ASP A 152 4.82 -11.24 7.74
N GLY A 153 3.51 -10.91 7.71
CA GLY A 153 2.97 -9.66 8.20
C GLY A 153 3.00 -9.55 9.72
N TYR A 154 3.11 -8.34 10.21
CA TYR A 154 2.99 -7.98 11.63
C TYR A 154 1.63 -7.33 11.91
N ASP A 155 1.12 -7.50 13.12
CA ASP A 155 0.00 -6.70 13.60
C ASP A 155 0.50 -5.30 13.97
N LEU A 156 -0.10 -4.28 13.36
CA LEU A 156 0.26 -2.87 13.54
C LEU A 156 -0.62 -2.15 14.57
N MET A 157 -1.56 -2.83 15.24
CA MET A 157 -2.58 -2.20 16.08
C MET A 157 -2.02 -1.21 17.08
N ASP A 158 -1.00 -1.59 17.82
CA ASP A 158 -0.43 -0.73 18.87
C ASP A 158 0.32 0.46 18.26
N HIS A 159 1.03 0.24 17.16
CA HIS A 159 1.70 1.31 16.42
C HIS A 159 0.70 2.31 15.81
N LEU A 160 -0.42 1.83 15.27
CA LEU A 160 -1.45 2.70 14.68
C LEU A 160 -2.20 3.55 15.72
N LYS A 161 -2.38 3.03 16.94
CA LYS A 161 -2.98 3.77 18.06
C LYS A 161 -2.09 4.90 18.56
N ASP A 162 -0.79 4.70 18.55
CA ASP A 162 0.20 5.67 19.01
C ASP A 162 1.43 5.64 18.11
N PRO A 163 1.35 6.22 16.90
CA PRO A 163 2.40 6.11 15.88
C PRO A 163 3.68 6.87 16.23
N GLN A 164 3.67 7.70 17.28
CA GLN A 164 4.86 8.43 17.74
C GLN A 164 5.47 7.84 19.00
N GLY A 165 4.67 7.28 19.90
CA GLY A 165 5.14 6.68 21.15
C GLY A 165 5.43 5.18 21.03
N THR A 166 4.82 4.49 20.05
CA THR A 166 5.03 3.05 19.83
C THR A 166 5.78 2.80 18.54
N GLU A 167 6.93 2.14 18.61
CA GLU A 167 7.68 1.75 17.41
C GLU A 167 6.89 0.78 16.54
N SER A 168 7.08 0.86 15.21
CA SER A 168 6.57 -0.18 14.32
C SER A 168 7.20 -1.54 14.66
N PRO A 169 6.41 -2.63 14.70
CA PRO A 169 6.95 -3.97 14.93
C PRO A 169 7.86 -4.42 13.78
N ARG A 170 7.66 -3.86 12.57
CA ARG A 170 8.50 -4.16 11.42
C ARG A 170 9.78 -3.34 11.43
N LYS A 171 10.91 -4.01 11.27
CA LYS A 171 12.23 -3.37 11.16
C LYS A 171 12.90 -3.59 9.81
N GLU A 172 12.39 -4.56 9.03
CA GLU A 172 13.01 -5.03 7.80
C GLU A 172 12.06 -5.01 6.59
N ILE A 173 12.66 -4.81 5.41
CA ILE A 173 12.03 -5.03 4.10
C ILE A 173 12.99 -5.85 3.25
N PHE A 174 12.50 -6.98 2.76
CA PHE A 174 13.20 -7.81 1.78
C PHE A 174 12.73 -7.42 0.39
N TYR A 175 13.68 -7.16 -0.50
CA TYR A 175 13.41 -6.78 -1.90
C TYR A 175 13.71 -7.97 -2.79
N PHE A 176 12.69 -8.47 -3.46
CA PHE A 176 12.80 -9.60 -4.38
C PHE A 176 12.62 -9.14 -5.82
N SER A 177 13.28 -9.86 -6.77
CA SER A 177 12.99 -9.74 -8.19
C SER A 177 11.68 -10.45 -8.55
N ASP A 178 11.22 -10.24 -9.77
CA ASP A 178 10.07 -11.00 -10.31
C ASP A 178 10.32 -12.50 -10.39
N ASP A 179 11.60 -12.89 -10.46
CA ASP A 179 12.04 -14.31 -10.47
C ASP A 179 12.25 -14.88 -9.06
N GLY A 180 12.05 -14.08 -8.01
CA GLY A 180 12.18 -14.49 -6.62
C GLY A 180 13.59 -14.39 -6.04
N ASP A 181 14.53 -13.75 -6.73
CA ASP A 181 15.88 -13.52 -6.20
C ASP A 181 15.86 -12.43 -5.14
N LEU A 182 16.54 -12.66 -4.01
CA LEU A 182 16.74 -11.64 -2.99
C LEU A 182 17.75 -10.60 -3.47
N MET A 183 17.26 -9.43 -3.82
CA MET A 183 18.08 -8.35 -4.39
C MET A 183 18.64 -7.39 -3.35
N ALA A 184 17.87 -7.10 -2.31
CA ALA A 184 18.27 -6.18 -1.26
C ALA A 184 17.55 -6.49 0.05
N LEU A 185 18.13 -6.00 1.14
CA LEU A 185 17.55 -5.96 2.47
C LEU A 185 17.64 -4.54 3.01
N ARG A 186 16.53 -3.99 3.47
CA ARG A 186 16.51 -2.84 4.35
C ARG A 186 16.30 -3.31 5.77
N TYR A 187 17.09 -2.80 6.70
CA TYR A 187 16.89 -2.97 8.13
C TYR A 187 17.03 -1.61 8.80
N GLN A 188 15.94 -1.12 9.35
CA GLN A 188 15.85 0.24 9.89
C GLN A 188 16.33 1.30 8.87
N ASP A 189 17.39 2.03 9.17
CA ASP A 189 17.95 3.10 8.32
C ASP A 189 18.98 2.59 7.30
N TRP A 190 19.31 1.31 7.34
CA TRP A 190 20.35 0.73 6.48
C TRP A 190 19.71 -0.11 5.37
N LYS A 191 20.27 0.01 4.18
CA LYS A 191 19.95 -0.83 3.04
C LYS A 191 21.18 -1.48 2.47
N MET A 192 21.17 -2.81 2.39
CA MET A 192 22.21 -3.59 1.74
C MET A 192 21.66 -4.09 0.39
N VAL A 193 22.41 -3.84 -0.67
CA VAL A 193 22.03 -4.24 -2.04
C VAL A 193 22.98 -5.34 -2.49
N PHE A 194 22.43 -6.50 -2.85
CA PHE A 194 23.17 -7.68 -3.33
C PHE A 194 23.23 -7.69 -4.85
N MET A 195 22.11 -7.30 -5.49
CA MET A 195 21.96 -7.22 -6.94
C MET A 195 21.16 -5.95 -7.25
N GLU A 196 21.38 -5.36 -8.42
CA GLU A 196 20.63 -4.21 -8.88
C GLU A 196 19.72 -4.59 -10.04
N GLN A 197 18.41 -4.50 -9.82
CA GLN A 197 17.45 -4.52 -10.89
C GLN A 197 17.33 -3.13 -11.49
N LYS A 198 17.67 -3.03 -12.78
CA LYS A 198 17.52 -1.79 -13.54
C LYS A 198 16.26 -1.90 -14.37
N THR A 199 15.38 -0.93 -14.23
CA THR A 199 14.29 -0.83 -15.19
C THR A 199 14.87 -0.42 -16.55
N ASN A 200 14.54 -1.20 -17.58
CA ASN A 200 14.84 -0.87 -18.96
C ASN A 200 13.55 -0.55 -19.74
N GLY A 201 12.48 -0.24 -19.00
CA GLY A 201 11.13 -0.12 -19.54
C GLY A 201 10.34 -1.44 -19.39
N THR A 202 9.04 -1.30 -19.29
CA THR A 202 8.10 -2.41 -19.03
C THR A 202 8.06 -3.45 -20.16
N PHE A 203 8.68 -3.18 -21.30
CA PHE A 203 8.59 -4.00 -22.50
C PHE A 203 9.94 -4.53 -23.01
N ARG A 204 10.96 -4.54 -22.19
CA ARG A 204 12.16 -5.30 -22.51
C ARG A 204 12.08 -6.66 -21.82
N THR A 205 11.69 -7.62 -22.60
CA THR A 205 12.02 -9.04 -22.39
C THR A 205 13.51 -9.27 -22.64
#